data_c115b0730759a16d5bb341b9185380d5
#
_entry.id   c115b0730759a16d5bb341b9185380d5
#
_cell.length_a   1.000
_cell.length_b   1.000
_cell.length_c   1.000
_cell.angle_alpha   90.00
_cell.angle_beta   90.00
_cell.angle_gamma   90.00
#
_symmetry.space_group_name_H-M   'P 1'
#
loop_
_entity.id
_entity.type
_entity.pdbx_description
1 polymer ?
#
loop_
_entity_poly.entity_id
_entity_poly.type
_entity_poly.pdbx_seq_one_letter_code
_entity_poly.pdbx_strand_id
1 'polypeptide(L)'
;MVRMGTVGLGAWGWNVTRNFAELKGCRVAACFDLDANKRDAASSNWPGIHAVDSFEKLLRHDIDAVAIASPANTHYEFTKMALLSGRDVFVEKPFTLNVRHAEELGELADKHNRVLMVGHLLEYHPVVHRLKSLITSGELGPIYYIYSQRVNLGRIRGDENALWSFAPHDISQILFLLGKEPTNVSARGQSYVQDGIEDVVFLSLFFDNRIMAHIHLSWLDPHKVRQTTIVGQKKMAVFDDTETTEKLRIYDNYAEMAPAKSYGEAIQVRFGDILIPRVEMTEPLRLECKHFVECVRDRATPISDAQDGLRVIRIIEAAQRSMEQDGVPIAIEESNVKLRTPISTDRRWYAVRV
;
A
#
# COMPACT_ATOMS: atom_id res chain seq x y z
N MET A 1 16.71 2.24 21.41
CA MET A 1 16.52 3.32 20.42
C MET A 1 17.02 2.80 19.09
N VAL A 2 16.17 2.79 18.05
CA VAL A 2 16.54 2.30 16.70
C VAL A 2 17.27 3.40 15.94
N ARG A 3 18.42 3.07 15.35
CA ARG A 3 19.25 3.99 14.55
C ARG A 3 18.98 3.74 13.07
N MET A 4 18.48 4.77 12.39
CA MET A 4 18.06 4.68 10.99
C MET A 4 19.09 5.32 10.05
N GLY A 5 19.26 4.71 8.88
CA GLY A 5 19.76 5.37 7.69
C GLY A 5 18.61 5.65 6.73
N THR A 6 18.58 6.78 6.03
CA THR A 6 17.56 7.10 5.02
C THR A 6 18.19 7.31 3.65
N VAL A 7 17.52 6.82 2.60
CA VAL A 7 18.00 6.80 1.21
C VAL A 7 16.97 7.45 0.30
N GLY A 8 17.42 8.46 -0.46
CA GLY A 8 16.56 9.26 -1.31
C GLY A 8 15.91 10.40 -0.52
N LEU A 9 16.32 11.64 -0.81
CA LEU A 9 15.84 12.87 -0.18
C LEU A 9 14.99 13.69 -1.15
N GLY A 10 14.30 13.03 -2.07
CA GLY A 10 13.26 13.63 -2.90
C GLY A 10 12.06 14.08 -2.07
N ALA A 11 11.02 14.62 -2.71
CA ALA A 11 9.84 15.14 -2.01
C ALA A 11 9.21 14.11 -1.05
N TRP A 12 9.14 12.83 -1.46
CA TRP A 12 8.60 11.78 -0.60
C TRP A 12 9.62 11.31 0.46
N GLY A 13 10.86 11.04 0.07
CA GLY A 13 11.91 10.63 1.00
C GLY A 13 12.20 11.67 2.09
N TRP A 14 11.96 12.96 1.81
CA TRP A 14 11.98 14.00 2.82
C TRP A 14 10.92 13.77 3.90
N ASN A 15 9.69 13.42 3.51
CA ASN A 15 8.62 13.12 4.45
C ASN A 15 8.91 11.86 5.27
N VAL A 16 9.49 10.82 4.63
CA VAL A 16 9.92 9.59 5.32
C VAL A 16 11.00 9.92 6.35
N THR A 17 12.04 10.67 5.95
CA THR A 17 13.14 11.08 6.85
C THR A 17 12.62 11.92 8.02
N ARG A 18 11.73 12.90 7.76
CA ARG A 18 11.08 13.71 8.80
C ARG A 18 10.35 12.85 9.81
N ASN A 19 9.52 11.93 9.33
CA ASN A 19 8.76 11.07 10.22
C ASN A 19 9.66 10.23 11.13
N PHE A 20 10.71 9.59 10.59
CA PHE A 20 11.66 8.84 11.41
C PHE A 20 12.44 9.74 12.40
N ALA A 21 12.83 10.95 11.98
CA ALA A 21 13.57 11.88 12.84
C ALA A 21 12.74 12.41 14.02
N GLU A 22 11.42 12.54 13.85
CA GLU A 22 10.48 13.00 14.88
C GLU A 22 9.94 11.90 15.80
N LEU A 23 10.19 10.63 15.49
CA LEU A 23 9.66 9.51 16.29
C LEU A 23 10.45 9.31 17.57
N LYS A 24 9.73 9.21 18.70
CA LYS A 24 10.33 8.77 19.98
C LYS A 24 10.83 7.33 19.85
N GLY A 25 12.06 7.07 20.29
CA GLY A 25 12.68 5.75 20.21
C GLY A 25 13.37 5.45 18.88
N CYS A 26 13.41 6.42 17.97
CA CYS A 26 14.14 6.39 16.72
C CYS A 26 15.14 7.55 16.63
N ARG A 27 16.24 7.36 15.90
CA ARG A 27 17.21 8.42 15.55
C ARG A 27 17.67 8.17 14.12
N VAL A 28 17.50 9.12 13.24
CA VAL A 28 18.16 9.11 11.94
C VAL A 28 19.63 9.50 12.13
N ALA A 29 20.54 8.55 11.94
CA ALA A 29 21.97 8.73 12.14
C ALA A 29 22.68 9.20 10.87
N ALA A 30 22.22 8.73 9.69
CA ALA A 30 22.80 9.07 8.41
C ALA A 30 21.74 9.14 7.31
N CYS A 31 22.00 9.90 6.24
CA CYS A 31 21.16 9.94 5.06
C CYS A 31 22.02 9.95 3.78
N PHE A 32 21.45 9.44 2.69
CA PHE A 32 22.08 9.38 1.39
C PHE A 32 21.14 9.90 0.29
N ASP A 33 21.68 10.75 -0.58
CA ASP A 33 21.12 11.14 -1.88
C ASP A 33 22.30 11.43 -2.82
N LEU A 34 22.11 11.24 -4.13
CA LEU A 34 23.12 11.59 -5.13
C LEU A 34 23.29 13.12 -5.25
N ASP A 35 22.21 13.88 -5.01
CA ASP A 35 22.19 15.35 -5.09
C ASP A 35 22.80 15.97 -3.83
N ALA A 36 23.92 16.71 -4.01
CA ALA A 36 24.60 17.39 -2.92
C ALA A 36 23.70 18.43 -2.22
N ASN A 37 22.89 19.17 -2.98
CA ASN A 37 22.02 20.20 -2.40
C ASN A 37 20.99 19.58 -1.44
N LYS A 38 20.47 18.40 -1.76
CA LYS A 38 19.54 17.68 -0.87
C LYS A 38 20.23 17.18 0.39
N ARG A 39 21.47 16.70 0.27
CA ARG A 39 22.29 16.30 1.43
C ARG A 39 22.56 17.47 2.36
N ASP A 40 22.93 18.63 1.81
CA ASP A 40 23.20 19.85 2.57
C ASP A 40 21.93 20.36 3.26
N ALA A 41 20.79 20.33 2.55
CA ALA A 41 19.50 20.67 3.12
C ALA A 41 19.11 19.75 4.29
N ALA A 42 19.34 18.45 4.16
CA ALA A 42 19.06 17.48 5.22
C ALA A 42 19.95 17.72 6.46
N SER A 43 21.26 17.95 6.27
CA SER A 43 22.19 18.27 7.35
C SER A 43 21.83 19.55 8.08
N SER A 44 21.35 20.56 7.34
CA SER A 44 20.92 21.84 7.90
C SER A 44 19.61 21.72 8.69
N ASN A 45 18.66 20.91 8.18
CA ASN A 45 17.33 20.77 8.79
C ASN A 45 17.35 19.84 10.02
N TRP A 46 18.21 18.83 10.01
CA TRP A 46 18.35 17.87 11.11
C TRP A 46 19.80 17.81 11.60
N PRO A 47 20.19 18.70 12.52
CA PRO A 47 21.54 18.69 13.09
C PRO A 47 21.85 17.33 13.75
N GLY A 48 22.97 16.72 13.34
CA GLY A 48 23.40 15.40 13.84
C GLY A 48 23.06 14.22 12.92
N ILE A 49 22.45 14.48 11.75
CA ILE A 49 22.37 13.50 10.65
C ILE A 49 23.64 13.62 9.79
N HIS A 50 24.32 12.50 9.56
CA HIS A 50 25.48 12.45 8.67
C HIS A 50 25.02 12.24 7.22
N ALA A 51 25.09 13.28 6.38
CA ALA A 51 24.79 13.16 4.97
C ALA A 51 25.99 12.59 4.19
N VAL A 52 25.77 11.51 3.44
CA VAL A 52 26.80 10.80 2.67
C VAL A 52 26.46 10.76 1.19
N ASP A 53 27.47 10.57 0.35
CA ASP A 53 27.39 10.63 -1.12
C ASP A 53 27.30 9.25 -1.78
N SER A 54 27.31 8.16 -1.00
CA SER A 54 27.10 6.82 -1.51
C SER A 54 26.39 5.91 -0.50
N PHE A 55 25.69 4.89 -1.03
CA PHE A 55 24.97 3.93 -0.20
C PHE A 55 25.91 3.08 0.64
N GLU A 56 27.07 2.71 0.11
CA GLU A 56 28.11 1.96 0.83
C GLU A 56 28.64 2.76 2.04
N LYS A 57 28.78 4.08 1.90
CA LYS A 57 29.15 4.93 3.03
C LYS A 57 28.03 4.96 4.08
N LEU A 58 26.75 5.01 3.67
CA LEU A 58 25.63 4.93 4.59
C LEU A 58 25.69 3.62 5.41
N LEU A 59 25.91 2.49 4.77
CA LEU A 59 25.97 1.18 5.44
C LEU A 59 27.14 1.02 6.42
N ARG A 60 28.18 1.86 6.32
CA ARG A 60 29.31 1.88 7.27
C ARG A 60 29.00 2.64 8.56
N HIS A 61 27.93 3.42 8.58
CA HIS A 61 27.49 4.09 9.81
C HIS A 61 26.90 3.09 10.80
N ASP A 62 26.90 3.47 12.06
CA ASP A 62 26.30 2.71 13.14
C ASP A 62 24.76 2.86 13.10
N ILE A 63 24.13 2.09 12.21
CA ILE A 63 22.70 2.03 11.96
C ILE A 63 22.15 0.62 12.13
N ASP A 64 20.94 0.51 12.60
CA ASP A 64 20.23 -0.77 12.78
C ASP A 64 19.38 -1.12 11.57
N ALA A 65 18.83 -0.10 10.91
CA ALA A 65 17.91 -0.24 9.80
C ALA A 65 18.06 0.88 8.76
N VAL A 66 17.52 0.62 7.55
CA VAL A 66 17.55 1.56 6.42
C VAL A 66 16.12 1.80 5.90
N ALA A 67 15.76 3.06 5.66
CA ALA A 67 14.56 3.43 4.93
C ALA A 67 14.94 3.86 3.50
N ILE A 68 14.38 3.18 2.49
CA ILE A 68 14.68 3.38 1.08
C ILE A 68 13.48 4.04 0.40
N ALA A 69 13.65 5.31 -0.01
CA ALA A 69 12.67 6.13 -0.72
C ALA A 69 13.27 6.75 -1.98
N SER A 70 14.18 6.05 -2.62
CA SER A 70 14.82 6.35 -3.89
C SER A 70 13.92 5.97 -5.07
N PRO A 71 14.30 6.19 -6.35
CA PRO A 71 13.55 5.69 -7.50
C PRO A 71 13.38 4.16 -7.48
N ALA A 72 12.22 3.68 -7.94
CA ALA A 72 11.80 2.27 -7.86
C ALA A 72 12.81 1.28 -8.47
N ASN A 73 13.51 1.66 -9.54
CA ASN A 73 14.54 0.85 -10.17
C ASN A 73 15.77 0.57 -9.29
N THR A 74 15.92 1.28 -8.18
CA THR A 74 17.01 1.07 -7.22
C THR A 74 16.59 0.27 -5.98
N HIS A 75 15.29 0.05 -5.77
CA HIS A 75 14.75 -0.59 -4.58
C HIS A 75 15.35 -1.98 -4.34
N TYR A 76 15.40 -2.81 -5.40
CA TYR A 76 15.93 -4.16 -5.29
C TYR A 76 17.39 -4.16 -4.83
N GLU A 77 18.26 -3.45 -5.53
CA GLU A 77 19.70 -3.47 -5.23
C GLU A 77 20.00 -2.89 -3.83
N PHE A 78 19.39 -1.77 -3.47
CA PHE A 78 19.65 -1.18 -2.15
C PHE A 78 19.07 -2.02 -1.01
N THR A 79 17.89 -2.62 -1.20
CA THR A 79 17.32 -3.54 -0.22
C THR A 79 18.21 -4.77 -0.04
N LYS A 80 18.68 -5.38 -1.14
CA LYS A 80 19.57 -6.53 -1.11
C LYS A 80 20.88 -6.22 -0.38
N MET A 81 21.53 -5.12 -0.71
CA MET A 81 22.77 -4.69 -0.05
C MET A 81 22.56 -4.43 1.45
N ALA A 82 21.44 -3.79 1.84
CA ALA A 82 21.10 -3.53 3.23
C ALA A 82 20.90 -4.84 4.02
N LEU A 83 20.09 -5.77 3.48
CA LEU A 83 19.85 -7.09 4.11
C LEU A 83 21.12 -7.89 4.27
N LEU A 84 21.97 -7.95 3.23
CA LEU A 84 23.27 -8.63 3.28
C LEU A 84 24.24 -8.01 4.29
N SER A 85 24.13 -6.69 4.52
CA SER A 85 24.91 -6.00 5.55
C SER A 85 24.34 -6.15 6.96
N GLY A 86 23.26 -6.94 7.12
CA GLY A 86 22.61 -7.21 8.40
C GLY A 86 21.72 -6.08 8.90
N ARG A 87 21.19 -5.24 8.01
CA ARG A 87 20.25 -4.16 8.36
C ARG A 87 18.82 -4.60 8.13
N ASP A 88 17.92 -4.12 8.98
CA ASP A 88 16.47 -4.19 8.74
C ASP A 88 16.09 -3.14 7.70
N VAL A 89 15.02 -3.36 6.91
CA VAL A 89 14.71 -2.50 5.77
C VAL A 89 13.24 -2.10 5.75
N PHE A 90 13.02 -0.80 5.62
CA PHE A 90 11.78 -0.20 5.12
C PHE A 90 12.03 0.23 3.67
N VAL A 91 11.22 -0.23 2.73
CA VAL A 91 11.34 0.15 1.31
C VAL A 91 10.01 0.68 0.79
N GLU A 92 10.06 1.81 0.11
CA GLU A 92 8.88 2.41 -0.51
C GLU A 92 8.29 1.55 -1.63
N LYS A 93 7.01 1.80 -1.91
CA LYS A 93 6.32 1.18 -3.05
C LYS A 93 6.82 1.77 -4.40
N PRO A 94 6.79 0.99 -5.50
CA PRO A 94 6.56 -0.45 -5.54
C PRO A 94 7.73 -1.19 -4.89
N PHE A 95 7.46 -2.29 -4.22
CA PHE A 95 8.49 -3.09 -3.54
C PHE A 95 9.66 -3.41 -4.45
N THR A 96 9.36 -3.98 -5.62
CA THR A 96 10.29 -4.25 -6.71
C THR A 96 9.57 -4.03 -8.04
N LEU A 97 10.29 -4.16 -9.17
CA LEU A 97 9.73 -4.05 -10.50
C LEU A 97 9.42 -5.42 -11.15
N ASN A 98 9.63 -6.51 -10.44
CA ASN A 98 9.26 -7.86 -10.87
C ASN A 98 9.15 -8.84 -9.68
N VAL A 99 8.37 -9.90 -9.89
CA VAL A 99 8.08 -10.93 -8.88
C VAL A 99 9.35 -11.62 -8.38
N ARG A 100 10.27 -12.00 -9.28
CA ARG A 100 11.50 -12.74 -8.91
C ARG A 100 12.36 -11.94 -7.92
N HIS A 101 12.49 -10.63 -8.12
CA HIS A 101 13.23 -9.77 -7.18
C HIS A 101 12.53 -9.68 -5.82
N ALA A 102 11.19 -9.63 -5.80
CA ALA A 102 10.43 -9.62 -4.55
C ALA A 102 10.60 -10.92 -3.75
N GLU A 103 10.55 -12.07 -4.43
CA GLU A 103 10.81 -13.39 -3.85
C GLU A 103 12.21 -13.48 -3.26
N GLU A 104 13.24 -13.12 -4.04
CA GLU A 104 14.63 -13.14 -3.59
C GLU A 104 14.86 -12.27 -2.34
N LEU A 105 14.29 -11.05 -2.31
CA LEU A 105 14.42 -10.18 -1.15
C LEU A 105 13.72 -10.74 0.09
N GLY A 106 12.54 -11.34 -0.08
CA GLY A 106 11.83 -11.99 1.01
C GLY A 106 12.60 -13.17 1.59
N GLU A 107 13.10 -14.06 0.74
CA GLU A 107 13.97 -15.19 1.16
C GLU A 107 15.25 -14.70 1.86
N LEU A 108 15.83 -13.62 1.35
CA LEU A 108 17.04 -13.05 1.92
C LEU A 108 16.77 -12.46 3.32
N ALA A 109 15.65 -11.75 3.49
CA ALA A 109 15.23 -11.22 4.78
C ALA A 109 15.02 -12.35 5.82
N ASP A 110 14.33 -13.41 5.42
CA ASP A 110 14.10 -14.59 6.27
C ASP A 110 15.41 -15.28 6.64
N LYS A 111 16.27 -15.53 5.66
CA LYS A 111 17.59 -16.18 5.85
C LYS A 111 18.47 -15.40 6.82
N HIS A 112 18.47 -14.08 6.73
CA HIS A 112 19.28 -13.22 7.60
C HIS A 112 18.55 -12.78 8.88
N ASN A 113 17.31 -13.25 9.09
CA ASN A 113 16.45 -12.87 10.20
C ASN A 113 16.32 -11.34 10.33
N ARG A 114 16.03 -10.67 9.18
CA ARG A 114 15.84 -9.22 9.10
C ARG A 114 14.37 -8.87 8.94
N VAL A 115 13.97 -7.75 9.51
CA VAL A 115 12.66 -7.14 9.26
C VAL A 115 12.72 -6.48 7.89
N LEU A 116 11.79 -6.85 7.01
CA LEU A 116 11.60 -6.22 5.71
C LEU A 116 10.14 -5.78 5.60
N MET A 117 9.95 -4.48 5.48
CA MET A 117 8.64 -3.83 5.41
C MET A 117 8.52 -3.00 4.16
N VAL A 118 7.39 -3.09 3.49
CA VAL A 118 7.06 -2.32 2.27
C VAL A 118 6.17 -1.13 2.64
N GLY A 119 6.41 0.02 2.02
CA GLY A 119 5.67 1.27 2.23
C GLY A 119 4.25 1.25 1.66
N HIS A 120 3.40 0.35 2.14
CA HIS A 120 1.99 0.28 1.80
C HIS A 120 1.15 1.19 2.70
N LEU A 121 1.35 2.48 2.55
CA LEU A 121 0.83 3.57 3.38
C LEU A 121 -0.65 3.43 3.76
N LEU A 122 -1.51 2.99 2.82
CA LEU A 122 -2.96 2.90 3.07
C LEU A 122 -3.33 1.83 4.08
N GLU A 123 -2.50 0.83 4.30
CA GLU A 123 -2.71 -0.17 5.35
C GLU A 123 -2.54 0.40 6.76
N TYR A 124 -1.95 1.59 6.88
CA TYR A 124 -1.78 2.32 8.15
C TYR A 124 -2.75 3.50 8.28
N HIS A 125 -3.66 3.69 7.29
CA HIS A 125 -4.60 4.80 7.31
C HIS A 125 -5.74 4.53 8.32
N PRO A 126 -6.02 5.45 9.27
CA PRO A 126 -7.03 5.22 10.33
C PRO A 126 -8.42 4.84 9.79
N VAL A 127 -8.86 5.45 8.69
CA VAL A 127 -10.15 5.13 8.06
C VAL A 127 -10.14 3.71 7.45
N VAL A 128 -9.02 3.27 6.87
CA VAL A 128 -8.89 1.92 6.32
C VAL A 128 -8.95 0.87 7.44
N HIS A 129 -8.36 1.14 8.61
CA HIS A 129 -8.53 0.30 9.79
C HIS A 129 -9.99 0.26 10.27
N ARG A 130 -10.69 1.40 10.24
CA ARG A 130 -12.13 1.42 10.57
C ARG A 130 -12.95 0.58 9.59
N LEU A 131 -12.68 0.69 8.28
CA LEU A 131 -13.29 -0.15 7.25
C LEU A 131 -13.00 -1.64 7.49
N LYS A 132 -11.75 -2.00 7.79
CA LYS A 132 -11.38 -3.38 8.15
C LYS A 132 -12.18 -3.89 9.34
N SER A 133 -12.37 -3.05 10.35
CA SER A 133 -13.20 -3.39 11.51
C SER A 133 -14.67 -3.65 11.14
N LEU A 134 -15.26 -2.81 10.26
CA LEU A 134 -16.63 -2.99 9.78
C LEU A 134 -16.81 -4.30 9.00
N ILE A 135 -15.82 -4.68 8.19
CA ILE A 135 -15.81 -5.93 7.44
C ILE A 135 -15.67 -7.13 8.41
N THR A 136 -14.68 -7.09 9.30
CA THR A 136 -14.40 -8.22 10.20
C THR A 136 -15.46 -8.45 11.27
N SER A 137 -16.15 -7.39 11.69
CA SER A 137 -17.32 -7.50 12.60
C SER A 137 -18.57 -8.03 11.91
N GLY A 138 -18.58 -8.10 10.58
CA GLY A 138 -19.76 -8.47 9.79
C GLY A 138 -20.83 -7.38 9.73
N GLU A 139 -20.53 -6.14 10.10
CA GLU A 139 -21.47 -5.02 10.07
C GLU A 139 -21.93 -4.70 8.64
N LEU A 140 -21.04 -4.82 7.64
CA LEU A 140 -21.37 -4.66 6.24
C LEU A 140 -22.07 -5.91 5.64
N GLY A 141 -22.07 -7.04 6.36
CA GLY A 141 -22.46 -8.35 5.81
C GLY A 141 -21.39 -8.92 4.86
N PRO A 142 -21.67 -10.01 4.15
CA PRO A 142 -20.84 -10.52 3.08
C PRO A 142 -20.52 -9.41 2.07
N ILE A 143 -19.24 -9.27 1.71
CA ILE A 143 -18.84 -8.26 0.72
C ILE A 143 -19.14 -8.80 -0.68
N TYR A 144 -19.81 -7.98 -1.49
CA TYR A 144 -20.11 -8.26 -2.89
C TYR A 144 -19.00 -7.78 -3.80
N TYR A 145 -18.62 -6.49 -3.69
CA TYR A 145 -17.53 -5.94 -4.46
C TYR A 145 -16.92 -4.69 -3.80
N ILE A 146 -15.72 -4.35 -4.26
CA ILE A 146 -15.02 -3.10 -3.92
C ILE A 146 -14.75 -2.35 -5.23
N TYR A 147 -14.91 -1.03 -5.19
CA TYR A 147 -14.62 -0.16 -6.31
C TYR A 147 -13.71 0.97 -5.85
N SER A 148 -12.59 1.19 -6.54
CA SER A 148 -11.61 2.21 -6.21
C SER A 148 -11.31 3.11 -7.39
N GLN A 149 -11.16 4.40 -7.12
CA GLN A 149 -10.71 5.42 -8.07
C GLN A 149 -9.49 6.15 -7.51
N ARG A 150 -8.44 6.20 -8.31
CA ARG A 150 -7.25 7.01 -8.05
C ARG A 150 -6.87 7.75 -9.30
N VAL A 151 -7.43 8.94 -9.43
CA VAL A 151 -7.34 9.74 -10.65
C VAL A 151 -7.02 11.20 -10.33
N ASN A 152 -6.32 11.86 -11.23
CA ASN A 152 -6.08 13.30 -11.21
C ASN A 152 -5.37 13.74 -12.50
N LEU A 153 -5.47 15.02 -12.85
CA LEU A 153 -4.52 15.64 -13.76
C LEU A 153 -3.27 15.98 -12.94
N GLY A 154 -2.25 15.14 -13.03
CA GLY A 154 -1.06 15.23 -12.19
C GLY A 154 0.23 15.19 -12.97
N ARG A 155 1.32 14.80 -12.30
CA ARG A 155 2.61 14.61 -12.95
C ARG A 155 2.55 13.34 -13.80
N ILE A 156 2.58 13.52 -15.10
CA ILE A 156 2.75 12.42 -16.07
C ILE A 156 4.23 12.01 -16.02
N ARG A 157 4.47 10.71 -15.87
CA ARG A 157 5.82 10.14 -15.73
C ARG A 157 6.28 9.54 -17.05
N GLY A 158 7.59 9.55 -17.29
CA GLY A 158 8.21 8.94 -18.47
C GLY A 158 8.96 7.64 -18.16
N ASP A 159 8.99 7.23 -16.90
CA ASP A 159 9.76 6.09 -16.38
C ASP A 159 8.87 4.94 -15.86
N GLU A 160 7.58 5.18 -15.70
CA GLU A 160 6.57 4.18 -15.29
C GLU A 160 5.20 4.55 -15.86
N ASN A 161 4.26 3.62 -15.97
CA ASN A 161 2.88 3.87 -16.35
C ASN A 161 1.94 4.05 -15.14
N ALA A 162 0.67 4.40 -15.39
CA ALA A 162 -0.32 4.64 -14.32
C ALA A 162 -0.57 3.40 -13.44
N LEU A 163 -0.42 2.17 -14.00
CA LEU A 163 -0.54 0.93 -13.25
C LEU A 163 0.53 0.85 -12.16
N TRP A 164 1.81 0.91 -12.52
CA TRP A 164 2.93 0.82 -11.58
C TRP A 164 2.98 1.98 -10.58
N SER A 165 2.56 3.16 -11.05
CA SER A 165 2.53 4.36 -10.21
C SER A 165 1.47 4.31 -9.10
N PHE A 166 0.25 3.90 -9.43
CA PHE A 166 -0.92 4.04 -8.56
C PHE A 166 -1.45 2.73 -7.99
N ALA A 167 -1.46 1.64 -8.78
CA ALA A 167 -2.08 0.38 -8.37
C ALA A 167 -1.54 -0.20 -7.06
N PRO A 168 -0.24 -0.08 -6.69
CA PRO A 168 0.24 -0.61 -5.43
C PRO A 168 -0.59 -0.17 -4.22
N HIS A 169 -1.05 1.09 -4.20
CA HIS A 169 -1.85 1.63 -3.11
C HIS A 169 -3.24 0.98 -3.02
N ASP A 170 -3.93 0.85 -4.15
CA ASP A 170 -5.31 0.35 -4.19
C ASP A 170 -5.35 -1.16 -4.04
N ILE A 171 -4.39 -1.87 -4.64
CA ILE A 171 -4.26 -3.32 -4.51
C ILE A 171 -3.95 -3.70 -3.06
N SER A 172 -2.92 -3.10 -2.43
CA SER A 172 -2.56 -3.39 -1.04
C SER A 172 -3.74 -3.12 -0.10
N GLN A 173 -4.43 -1.99 -0.27
CA GLN A 173 -5.63 -1.66 0.50
C GLN A 173 -6.73 -2.72 0.36
N ILE A 174 -7.03 -3.17 -0.87
CA ILE A 174 -8.07 -4.18 -1.13
C ILE A 174 -7.69 -5.52 -0.51
N LEU A 175 -6.43 -5.96 -0.68
CA LEU A 175 -5.93 -7.20 -0.06
C LEU A 175 -6.01 -7.12 1.46
N PHE A 176 -5.58 -6.00 2.04
CA PHE A 176 -5.69 -5.76 3.48
C PHE A 176 -7.14 -5.82 3.96
N LEU A 177 -8.07 -5.16 3.29
CA LEU A 177 -9.48 -5.11 3.66
C LEU A 177 -10.14 -6.49 3.57
N LEU A 178 -9.96 -7.22 2.49
CA LEU A 178 -10.58 -8.53 2.27
C LEU A 178 -9.88 -9.65 3.05
N GLY A 179 -8.56 -9.55 3.27
CA GLY A 179 -7.75 -10.64 3.83
C GLY A 179 -7.69 -11.87 2.93
N LYS A 180 -7.80 -11.66 1.61
CA LYS A 180 -7.84 -12.70 0.57
C LYS A 180 -7.03 -12.27 -0.64
N GLU A 181 -6.53 -13.23 -1.41
CA GLU A 181 -5.87 -12.98 -2.69
C GLU A 181 -6.86 -13.22 -3.84
N PRO A 182 -6.78 -12.43 -4.93
CA PRO A 182 -7.57 -12.70 -6.13
C PRO A 182 -6.99 -13.89 -6.89
N THR A 183 -7.87 -14.62 -7.58
CA THR A 183 -7.47 -15.74 -8.44
C THR A 183 -7.07 -15.28 -9.83
N ASN A 184 -7.69 -14.22 -10.33
CA ASN A 184 -7.47 -13.68 -11.66
C ASN A 184 -7.49 -12.14 -11.65
N VAL A 185 -6.81 -11.55 -12.62
CA VAL A 185 -6.87 -10.12 -12.93
C VAL A 185 -7.11 -9.91 -14.41
N SER A 186 -7.95 -8.92 -14.75
CA SER A 186 -8.11 -8.40 -16.11
C SER A 186 -7.85 -6.90 -16.08
N ALA A 187 -7.01 -6.40 -16.99
CA ALA A 187 -6.66 -4.99 -17.06
C ALA A 187 -6.62 -4.49 -18.50
N ARG A 188 -7.09 -3.26 -18.70
CA ARG A 188 -6.93 -2.51 -19.95
C ARG A 188 -6.36 -1.14 -19.66
N GLY A 189 -5.36 -0.76 -20.42
CA GLY A 189 -4.74 0.56 -20.37
C GLY A 189 -4.70 1.21 -21.74
N GLN A 190 -4.53 2.52 -21.74
CA GLN A 190 -4.33 3.29 -22.98
C GLN A 190 -3.31 4.40 -22.72
N SER A 191 -2.44 4.60 -23.68
CA SER A 191 -1.47 5.69 -23.75
C SER A 191 -1.98 6.80 -24.70
N TYR A 192 -2.22 7.98 -24.15
CA TYR A 192 -2.71 9.14 -24.92
C TYR A 192 -1.65 10.23 -25.05
N VAL A 193 -0.76 10.36 -24.08
CA VAL A 193 0.24 11.44 -24.03
C VAL A 193 1.61 10.97 -24.50
N GLN A 194 2.01 9.75 -24.15
CA GLN A 194 3.31 9.17 -24.51
C GLN A 194 3.09 7.74 -24.99
N ASP A 195 3.53 7.43 -26.20
CA ASP A 195 3.41 6.10 -26.77
C ASP A 195 4.06 5.04 -25.87
N GLY A 196 3.32 3.98 -25.57
CA GLY A 196 3.78 2.84 -24.78
C GLY A 196 3.84 3.07 -23.27
N ILE A 197 3.33 4.21 -22.77
CA ILE A 197 3.19 4.49 -21.33
C ILE A 197 1.73 4.80 -21.06
N GLU A 198 1.00 3.85 -20.46
CA GLU A 198 -0.43 3.97 -20.23
C GLU A 198 -0.73 5.05 -19.17
N ASP A 199 -1.47 6.06 -19.60
CA ASP A 199 -1.94 7.17 -18.75
C ASP A 199 -3.19 6.80 -17.96
N VAL A 200 -3.98 5.88 -18.49
CA VAL A 200 -5.27 5.43 -17.95
C VAL A 200 -5.28 3.92 -17.92
N VAL A 201 -5.66 3.34 -16.78
CA VAL A 201 -5.80 1.90 -16.61
C VAL A 201 -7.07 1.58 -15.84
N PHE A 202 -7.84 0.61 -16.35
CA PHE A 202 -8.95 -0.03 -15.68
C PHE A 202 -8.58 -1.48 -15.41
N LEU A 203 -8.64 -1.91 -14.15
CA LEU A 203 -8.38 -3.29 -13.81
C LEU A 203 -9.46 -3.88 -12.92
N SER A 204 -9.72 -5.17 -13.07
CA SER A 204 -10.67 -5.94 -12.28
C SER A 204 -9.96 -7.14 -11.66
N LEU A 205 -10.13 -7.30 -10.35
CA LEU A 205 -9.63 -8.43 -9.58
C LEU A 205 -10.81 -9.36 -9.28
N PHE A 206 -10.61 -10.65 -9.49
CA PHE A 206 -11.61 -11.69 -9.26
C PHE A 206 -11.16 -12.58 -8.11
N PHE A 207 -12.01 -12.70 -7.08
CA PHE A 207 -11.75 -13.49 -5.90
C PHE A 207 -12.71 -14.69 -5.83
N ASP A 208 -12.38 -15.67 -5.01
CA ASP A 208 -13.32 -16.71 -4.65
C ASP A 208 -14.60 -16.15 -4.02
N ASN A 209 -15.66 -16.97 -4.01
CA ASN A 209 -16.97 -16.60 -3.46
C ASN A 209 -17.62 -15.39 -4.16
N ARG A 210 -17.34 -15.20 -5.47
CA ARG A 210 -17.96 -14.19 -6.33
C ARG A 210 -17.64 -12.74 -5.92
N ILE A 211 -16.62 -12.51 -5.09
CA ILE A 211 -16.17 -11.16 -4.76
C ILE A 211 -15.39 -10.60 -5.96
N MET A 212 -15.64 -9.34 -6.28
CA MET A 212 -14.93 -8.60 -7.33
C MET A 212 -14.35 -7.31 -6.75
N ALA A 213 -13.23 -6.86 -7.31
CA ALA A 213 -12.77 -5.49 -7.11
C ALA A 213 -12.47 -4.84 -8.46
N HIS A 214 -12.83 -3.55 -8.60
CA HIS A 214 -12.55 -2.77 -9.80
C HIS A 214 -11.76 -1.52 -9.40
N ILE A 215 -10.70 -1.21 -10.16
CA ILE A 215 -9.82 -0.09 -9.89
C ILE A 215 -9.67 0.75 -11.16
N HIS A 216 -9.94 2.04 -11.05
CA HIS A 216 -9.71 3.04 -12.10
C HIS A 216 -8.53 3.93 -11.71
N LEU A 217 -7.49 3.91 -12.53
CA LEU A 217 -6.27 4.68 -12.36
C LEU A 217 -6.11 5.63 -13.54
N SER A 218 -5.85 6.90 -13.30
CA SER A 218 -5.63 7.85 -14.39
C SER A 218 -4.78 9.04 -13.97
N TRP A 219 -3.88 9.46 -14.86
CA TRP A 219 -3.19 10.75 -14.78
C TRP A 219 -3.95 11.86 -15.52
N LEU A 220 -5.03 11.50 -16.26
CA LEU A 220 -5.78 12.38 -17.14
C LEU A 220 -7.24 12.49 -16.67
N ASP A 221 -7.46 13.12 -15.51
CA ASP A 221 -8.79 13.38 -14.99
C ASP A 221 -8.87 14.81 -14.45
N PRO A 222 -9.94 15.56 -14.75
CA PRO A 222 -10.07 16.94 -14.30
C PRO A 222 -10.17 17.08 -12.78
N HIS A 223 -10.57 16.03 -12.08
CA HIS A 223 -10.71 16.01 -10.63
C HIS A 223 -9.65 15.12 -9.98
N LYS A 224 -9.19 15.52 -8.80
CA LYS A 224 -8.39 14.63 -7.95
C LYS A 224 -9.35 13.79 -7.11
N VAL A 225 -9.44 12.50 -7.42
CA VAL A 225 -10.27 11.53 -6.68
C VAL A 225 -9.37 10.47 -6.05
N ARG A 226 -9.63 10.15 -4.79
CA ARG A 226 -8.99 9.10 -3.99
C ARG A 226 -10.07 8.39 -3.19
N GLN A 227 -10.89 7.60 -3.87
CA GLN A 227 -12.12 7.08 -3.27
C GLN A 227 -12.18 5.55 -3.38
N THR A 228 -12.65 4.92 -2.31
CA THR A 228 -12.90 3.48 -2.26
C THR A 228 -14.32 3.26 -1.76
N THR A 229 -15.12 2.54 -2.54
CA THR A 229 -16.49 2.13 -2.19
C THR A 229 -16.52 0.64 -1.93
N ILE A 230 -17.10 0.24 -0.81
CA ILE A 230 -17.29 -1.15 -0.41
C ILE A 230 -18.78 -1.43 -0.37
N VAL A 231 -19.23 -2.40 -1.16
CA VAL A 231 -20.62 -2.82 -1.21
C VAL A 231 -20.75 -4.18 -0.54
N GLY A 232 -21.41 -4.18 0.60
CA GLY A 232 -21.76 -5.39 1.35
C GLY A 232 -23.25 -5.71 1.24
N GLN A 233 -23.63 -6.90 1.70
CA GLN A 233 -25.02 -7.35 1.68
C GLN A 233 -25.93 -6.52 2.57
N LYS A 234 -25.43 -5.98 3.70
CA LYS A 234 -26.24 -5.28 4.71
C LYS A 234 -26.07 -3.78 4.67
N LYS A 235 -24.85 -3.30 4.37
CA LYS A 235 -24.51 -1.88 4.31
C LYS A 235 -23.43 -1.65 3.27
N MET A 236 -23.29 -0.39 2.87
CA MET A 236 -22.24 0.08 1.98
C MET A 236 -21.38 1.12 2.71
N ALA A 237 -20.12 1.24 2.32
CA ALA A 237 -19.22 2.24 2.88
C ALA A 237 -18.43 2.93 1.77
N VAL A 238 -18.26 4.25 1.93
CA VAL A 238 -17.45 5.07 1.02
C VAL A 238 -16.36 5.75 1.84
N PHE A 239 -15.12 5.50 1.47
CA PHE A 239 -13.95 6.22 1.94
C PHE A 239 -13.48 7.17 0.85
N ASP A 240 -13.38 8.46 1.19
CA ASP A 240 -12.82 9.48 0.32
C ASP A 240 -11.63 10.15 1.02
N ASP A 241 -10.41 9.90 0.53
CA ASP A 241 -9.19 10.43 1.14
C ASP A 241 -8.97 11.91 0.81
N THR A 242 -9.68 12.45 -0.17
CA THR A 242 -9.62 13.87 -0.52
C THR A 242 -10.47 14.74 0.41
N GLU A 243 -11.45 14.16 1.06
CA GLU A 243 -12.30 14.84 2.03
C GLU A 243 -11.53 15.16 3.33
N THR A 244 -11.86 16.28 3.95
CA THR A 244 -11.21 16.72 5.19
C THR A 244 -11.96 16.24 6.44
N THR A 245 -13.26 16.23 6.42
CA THR A 245 -14.15 15.99 7.57
C THR A 245 -14.96 14.72 7.44
N GLU A 246 -15.50 14.42 6.28
CA GLU A 246 -16.43 13.31 6.03
C GLU A 246 -15.74 12.15 5.27
N LYS A 247 -14.53 11.82 5.67
CA LYS A 247 -13.71 10.80 5.00
C LYS A 247 -14.38 9.43 4.89
N LEU A 248 -15.28 9.10 5.81
CA LEU A 248 -16.00 7.83 5.83
C LEU A 248 -17.49 8.06 5.93
N ARG A 249 -18.25 7.52 4.97
CA ARG A 249 -19.71 7.46 5.00
C ARG A 249 -20.17 6.02 4.95
N ILE A 250 -21.08 5.65 5.84
CA ILE A 250 -21.67 4.31 5.94
C ILE A 250 -23.16 4.44 5.65
N TYR A 251 -23.61 3.71 4.64
CA TYR A 251 -24.99 3.75 4.14
C TYR A 251 -25.73 2.49 4.59
N ASP A 252 -26.84 2.64 5.31
CA ASP A 252 -27.76 1.53 5.64
C ASP A 252 -28.68 1.21 4.44
N ASN A 253 -28.04 1.02 3.28
CA ASN A 253 -28.70 0.72 2.02
C ASN A 253 -28.35 -0.69 1.57
N TYR A 254 -29.36 -1.49 1.22
CA TYR A 254 -29.18 -2.82 0.66
C TYR A 254 -30.36 -3.31 -0.16
N ALA A 255 -30.17 -4.39 -0.89
CA ALA A 255 -31.22 -5.13 -1.60
C ALA A 255 -31.24 -6.57 -1.11
N GLU A 256 -32.41 -7.10 -0.82
CA GLU A 256 -32.60 -8.50 -0.39
C GLU A 256 -33.76 -9.20 -1.13
N MET A 257 -33.67 -10.53 -1.19
CA MET A 257 -34.79 -11.34 -1.62
C MET A 257 -35.78 -11.46 -0.47
N ALA A 258 -36.98 -10.93 -0.66
CA ALA A 258 -38.06 -11.07 0.31
C ALA A 258 -39.02 -12.19 -0.11
N PRO A 259 -39.75 -12.84 0.84
CA PRO A 259 -40.84 -13.71 0.50
C PRO A 259 -41.85 -12.96 -0.36
N ALA A 260 -42.08 -13.44 -1.58
CA ALA A 260 -42.97 -12.78 -2.52
C ALA A 260 -44.39 -12.70 -1.93
N LYS A 261 -44.87 -11.49 -1.69
CA LYS A 261 -46.26 -11.24 -1.29
C LYS A 261 -47.19 -11.18 -2.49
N SER A 262 -46.67 -10.99 -3.71
CA SER A 262 -47.38 -11.00 -4.98
C SER A 262 -46.44 -11.38 -6.14
N TYR A 263 -47.02 -11.68 -7.30
CA TYR A 263 -46.28 -12.05 -8.52
C TYR A 263 -45.44 -10.81 -8.99
N GLY A 264 -44.11 -10.87 -8.80
CA GLY A 264 -43.17 -9.84 -9.29
C GLY A 264 -42.41 -9.03 -8.22
N GLU A 265 -42.75 -9.14 -6.92
CA GLU A 265 -42.10 -8.36 -5.84
C GLU A 265 -41.17 -9.22 -4.96
N ALA A 266 -40.25 -9.96 -5.62
CA ALA A 266 -39.28 -10.81 -4.89
C ALA A 266 -38.05 -10.03 -4.38
N ILE A 267 -37.81 -8.80 -4.85
CA ILE A 267 -36.63 -7.99 -4.48
C ILE A 267 -37.13 -6.73 -3.76
N GLN A 268 -36.65 -6.54 -2.54
CA GLN A 268 -36.87 -5.31 -1.78
C GLN A 268 -35.56 -4.51 -1.69
N VAL A 269 -35.65 -3.20 -1.98
CA VAL A 269 -34.55 -2.27 -1.80
C VAL A 269 -34.85 -1.42 -0.56
N ARG A 270 -33.89 -1.36 0.34
CA ARG A 270 -33.95 -0.53 1.54
C ARG A 270 -33.06 0.69 1.36
N PHE A 271 -33.59 1.84 1.72
CA PHE A 271 -32.86 3.09 1.92
C PHE A 271 -32.97 3.48 3.38
N GLY A 272 -31.83 3.51 4.07
CA GLY A 272 -31.76 3.86 5.49
C GLY A 272 -30.90 5.09 5.70
N ASP A 273 -30.38 5.22 6.92
CA ASP A 273 -29.57 6.37 7.33
C ASP A 273 -28.17 6.35 6.71
N ILE A 274 -27.55 7.54 6.63
CA ILE A 274 -26.15 7.73 6.32
C ILE A 274 -25.44 8.11 7.61
N LEU A 275 -24.53 7.27 8.07
CA LEU A 275 -23.69 7.53 9.23
C LEU A 275 -22.34 8.06 8.76
N ILE A 276 -21.91 9.18 9.32
CA ILE A 276 -20.58 9.77 9.13
C ILE A 276 -19.83 9.66 10.47
N PRO A 277 -19.10 8.56 10.70
CA PRO A 277 -18.39 8.37 11.97
C PRO A 277 -17.18 9.29 12.05
N ARG A 278 -16.95 9.86 13.23
CA ARG A 278 -15.69 10.53 13.51
C ARG A 278 -14.57 9.50 13.60
N VAL A 279 -13.52 9.66 12.80
CA VAL A 279 -12.29 8.87 12.88
C VAL A 279 -11.17 9.80 13.35
N GLU A 280 -10.49 9.44 14.43
CA GLU A 280 -9.32 10.19 14.87
C GLU A 280 -8.18 10.01 13.86
N MET A 281 -7.77 11.11 13.26
CA MET A 281 -6.75 11.11 12.23
C MET A 281 -5.35 11.33 12.82
N THR A 282 -4.47 10.41 12.53
CA THR A 282 -3.03 10.56 12.67
C THR A 282 -2.42 10.43 11.28
N GLU A 283 -1.35 11.14 11.00
CA GLU A 283 -0.64 11.01 9.71
C GLU A 283 -0.31 9.55 9.43
N PRO A 284 -0.83 8.94 8.34
CA PRO A 284 -0.61 7.52 8.04
C PRO A 284 0.88 7.16 7.96
N LEU A 285 1.71 8.03 7.35
CA LEU A 285 3.15 7.82 7.25
C LEU A 285 3.83 7.78 8.64
N ARG A 286 3.32 8.56 9.60
CA ARG A 286 3.81 8.51 10.98
C ARG A 286 3.49 7.17 11.65
N LEU A 287 2.29 6.64 11.41
CA LEU A 287 1.88 5.33 11.93
C LEU A 287 2.71 4.21 11.30
N GLU A 288 2.93 4.27 10.00
CA GLU A 288 3.75 3.34 9.24
C GLU A 288 5.19 3.31 9.73
N CYS A 289 5.86 4.47 9.81
CA CYS A 289 7.22 4.58 10.32
C CYS A 289 7.33 4.11 11.79
N LYS A 290 6.32 4.44 12.62
CA LYS A 290 6.26 3.98 14.00
C LYS A 290 6.16 2.46 14.08
N HIS A 291 5.30 1.85 13.26
CA HIS A 291 5.15 0.40 13.20
C HIS A 291 6.47 -0.28 12.80
N PHE A 292 7.16 0.24 11.80
CA PHE A 292 8.47 -0.28 11.42
C PHE A 292 9.48 -0.25 12.58
N VAL A 293 9.59 0.88 13.27
CA VAL A 293 10.50 1.02 14.43
C VAL A 293 10.15 0.02 15.54
N GLU A 294 8.87 -0.20 15.79
CA GLU A 294 8.40 -1.20 16.77
C GLU A 294 8.73 -2.63 16.31
N CYS A 295 8.52 -2.96 15.03
CA CYS A 295 8.88 -4.26 14.47
C CYS A 295 10.39 -4.53 14.57
N VAL A 296 11.23 -3.55 14.28
CA VAL A 296 12.70 -3.67 14.44
C VAL A 296 13.09 -3.90 15.88
N ARG A 297 12.53 -3.15 16.82
CA ARG A 297 12.82 -3.26 18.26
C ARG A 297 12.38 -4.59 18.84
N ASP A 298 11.17 -5.02 18.50
CA ASP A 298 10.50 -6.17 19.13
C ASP A 298 10.67 -7.45 18.29
N ARG A 299 11.37 -7.36 17.16
CA ARG A 299 11.57 -8.46 16.17
C ARG A 299 10.25 -9.04 15.67
N ALA A 300 9.23 -8.18 15.55
CA ALA A 300 7.90 -8.55 15.08
C ALA A 300 7.83 -8.48 13.54
N THR A 301 6.90 -9.25 12.95
CA THR A 301 6.60 -9.18 11.52
C THR A 301 5.73 -7.95 11.22
N PRO A 302 6.11 -7.10 10.25
CA PRO A 302 5.27 -5.97 9.84
C PRO A 302 3.92 -6.40 9.23
N ILE A 303 2.93 -5.52 9.27
CA ILE A 303 1.65 -5.72 8.57
C ILE A 303 1.90 -5.79 7.06
N SER A 304 2.64 -4.84 6.50
CA SER A 304 3.05 -4.81 5.10
C SER A 304 4.46 -5.40 4.95
N ASP A 305 4.60 -6.69 5.24
CA ASP A 305 5.86 -7.42 5.13
C ASP A 305 6.26 -7.75 3.68
N ALA A 306 7.35 -8.48 3.48
CA ALA A 306 7.80 -8.91 2.17
C ALA A 306 6.78 -9.78 1.44
N GLN A 307 6.01 -10.60 2.17
CA GLN A 307 4.94 -11.43 1.58
C GLN A 307 3.79 -10.56 1.07
N ASP A 308 3.44 -9.52 1.81
CA ASP A 308 2.44 -8.55 1.37
C ASP A 308 2.91 -7.80 0.12
N GLY A 309 4.16 -7.32 0.12
CA GLY A 309 4.78 -6.73 -1.06
C GLY A 309 4.78 -7.64 -2.27
N LEU A 310 5.15 -8.91 -2.09
CA LEU A 310 5.16 -9.93 -3.15
C LEU A 310 3.77 -10.13 -3.77
N ARG A 311 2.71 -10.22 -2.93
CA ARG A 311 1.32 -10.36 -3.42
C ARG A 311 0.93 -9.19 -4.34
N VAL A 312 1.27 -7.98 -3.94
CA VAL A 312 0.98 -6.77 -4.73
C VAL A 312 1.72 -6.82 -6.08
N ILE A 313 3.02 -7.14 -6.09
CA ILE A 313 3.81 -7.20 -7.33
C ILE A 313 3.30 -8.29 -8.28
N ARG A 314 2.91 -9.48 -7.77
CA ARG A 314 2.33 -10.55 -8.59
C ARG A 314 1.05 -10.11 -9.31
N ILE A 315 0.19 -9.37 -8.62
CA ILE A 315 -1.04 -8.83 -9.22
C ILE A 315 -0.70 -7.77 -10.28
N ILE A 316 0.26 -6.89 -10.03
CA ILE A 316 0.67 -5.85 -10.98
C ILE A 316 1.29 -6.45 -12.23
N GLU A 317 2.19 -7.43 -12.11
CA GLU A 317 2.76 -8.13 -13.27
C GLU A 317 1.69 -8.88 -14.08
N ALA A 318 0.75 -9.55 -13.40
CA ALA A 318 -0.35 -10.22 -14.09
C ALA A 318 -1.28 -9.21 -14.79
N ALA A 319 -1.54 -8.04 -14.18
CA ALA A 319 -2.28 -6.94 -14.80
C ALA A 319 -1.56 -6.36 -16.02
N GLN A 320 -0.24 -6.19 -15.94
CA GLN A 320 0.58 -5.75 -17.09
C GLN A 320 0.47 -6.75 -18.25
N ARG A 321 0.61 -8.05 -17.98
CA ARG A 321 0.42 -9.10 -19.00
C ARG A 321 -1.00 -9.10 -19.57
N SER A 322 -2.01 -8.81 -18.76
CA SER A 322 -3.39 -8.68 -19.23
C SER A 322 -3.57 -7.51 -20.19
N MET A 323 -2.97 -6.35 -19.90
CA MET A 323 -2.99 -5.19 -20.82
C MET A 323 -2.32 -5.50 -22.15
N GLU A 324 -1.19 -6.20 -22.14
CA GLU A 324 -0.46 -6.64 -23.35
C GLU A 324 -1.26 -7.65 -24.20
N GLN A 325 -2.28 -8.28 -23.60
CA GLN A 325 -3.18 -9.25 -24.23
C GLN A 325 -4.61 -8.72 -24.37
N ASP A 326 -4.80 -7.42 -24.57
CA ASP A 326 -6.11 -6.81 -24.79
C ASP A 326 -7.14 -7.07 -23.66
N GLY A 327 -6.68 -7.22 -22.41
CA GLY A 327 -7.53 -7.37 -21.25
C GLY A 327 -8.01 -8.80 -20.99
N VAL A 328 -7.38 -9.80 -21.60
CA VAL A 328 -7.65 -11.22 -21.27
C VAL A 328 -7.38 -11.46 -19.78
N PRO A 329 -8.29 -12.13 -19.06
CA PRO A 329 -8.05 -12.47 -17.66
C PRO A 329 -6.81 -13.36 -17.50
N ILE A 330 -5.88 -12.95 -16.65
CA ILE A 330 -4.66 -13.68 -16.32
C ILE A 330 -4.80 -14.28 -14.93
N ALA A 331 -4.53 -15.57 -14.80
CA ALA A 331 -4.46 -16.23 -13.51
C ALA A 331 -3.27 -15.70 -12.70
N ILE A 332 -3.49 -15.45 -11.41
CA ILE A 332 -2.43 -15.05 -10.49
C ILE A 332 -1.82 -16.33 -9.91
N GLU A 333 -0.61 -16.63 -10.33
CA GLU A 333 0.11 -17.82 -9.90
C GLU A 333 0.43 -17.74 -8.40
N GLU A 334 0.20 -18.82 -7.67
CA GLU A 334 0.66 -18.95 -6.29
C GLU A 334 2.20 -18.96 -6.26
N SER A 335 2.79 -18.24 -5.31
CA SER A 335 4.23 -18.33 -5.10
C SER A 335 4.58 -19.68 -4.50
N ASN A 336 5.60 -20.33 -5.05
CA ASN A 336 6.21 -21.53 -4.44
C ASN A 336 7.05 -21.14 -3.20
N VAL A 337 7.36 -19.87 -3.01
CA VAL A 337 8.11 -19.34 -1.88
C VAL A 337 7.14 -19.06 -0.73
N LYS A 338 7.20 -19.88 0.31
CA LYS A 338 6.53 -19.64 1.58
C LYS A 338 7.45 -18.80 2.45
N LEU A 339 7.33 -17.49 2.34
CA LEU A 339 7.94 -16.59 3.32
C LEU A 339 7.25 -16.80 4.69
N ARG A 340 7.94 -16.44 5.77
CA ARG A 340 7.41 -16.66 7.14
C ARG A 340 6.02 -16.08 7.27
N THR A 341 5.08 -16.94 7.66
CA THR A 341 3.72 -16.49 8.01
C THR A 341 3.82 -15.56 9.23
N PRO A 342 3.12 -14.41 9.25
CA PRO A 342 3.13 -13.53 10.41
C PRO A 342 2.79 -14.31 11.67
N ILE A 343 3.69 -14.31 12.66
CA ILE A 343 3.36 -14.80 14.00
C ILE A 343 2.33 -13.83 14.54
N SER A 344 1.05 -14.27 14.58
CA SER A 344 -0.09 -13.59 15.19
C SER A 344 -0.07 -12.07 15.05
N THR A 345 -0.90 -11.56 14.15
CA THR A 345 -1.24 -10.12 14.09
C THR A 345 -1.54 -9.62 15.50
N ASP A 346 -0.65 -8.83 16.08
CA ASP A 346 -0.85 -8.25 17.40
C ASP A 346 -2.11 -7.38 17.33
N ARG A 347 -3.18 -7.87 17.97
CA ARG A 347 -4.51 -7.22 17.98
C ARG A 347 -4.48 -5.77 18.45
N ARG A 348 -3.36 -5.32 19.05
CA ARG A 348 -3.17 -3.94 19.51
C ARG A 348 -3.15 -2.91 18.39
N TRP A 349 -2.72 -3.28 17.17
CA TRP A 349 -2.73 -2.40 16.01
C TRP A 349 -4.12 -2.25 15.37
N TYR A 350 -4.99 -3.25 15.54
CA TYR A 350 -6.37 -3.20 15.06
C TYR A 350 -7.34 -2.56 16.06
N ALA A 351 -6.92 -2.37 17.31
CA ALA A 351 -7.69 -1.71 18.35
C ALA A 351 -7.43 -0.19 18.34
N VAL A 352 -7.84 0.49 17.27
CA VAL A 352 -8.13 1.92 17.37
C VAL A 352 -9.28 2.02 18.37
N ARG A 353 -9.03 2.60 19.56
CA ARG A 353 -10.09 2.82 20.58
C ARG A 353 -11.20 3.60 19.89
N VAL A 354 -12.37 2.96 19.81
CA VAL A 354 -13.65 3.55 19.42
C VAL A 354 -14.09 4.56 20.46
#